data_effce367c4d947e802e05a4d1e7d2b2c
#
_entry.id   effce367c4d947e802e05a4d1e7d2b2c
#
_cell.length_a   1.000
_cell.length_b   1.000
_cell.length_c   1.000
_cell.angle_alpha   90.00
_cell.angle_beta   90.00
_cell.angle_gamma   90.00
#
_symmetry.space_group_name_H-M   'P 1'
#
loop_
_entity.id
_entity.type
_entity.pdbx_description
1 polymer ?
#
loop_
_entity_poly.entity_id
_entity_poly.type
_entity_poly.pdbx_seq_one_letter_code
_entity_poly.pdbx_strand_id
1 'polypeptide(L)'
;SLACALLLPGCGSSEAAGDFAWAINVGGEAYETMDGTRFEQESSVTRGTVGSIETIKGSQDSFLYESYREGDIEVNHPIPNGTYDITFHFAEPDEIGQGERVFDVYAEGGRVIGDLDVVLFRDKKTVSALTVTVPDVVVDDGELNIHFAASVNEPILSALLVRTRRPVSKSWELVWSDEFDGDELDTSSWSHNVWKPRKVNDEDQAYTARPENVRVEDGMLVIEAHKEDYDGASYTSGRIHTSGKRDFLYGRFEARAKLPGGQGTWPAIWMLPSDPFTYATTCEGIEDWQGHDDCDAWPNSGEIDIMEHVGYQEDHIHGTVHTRAYYWKMWEQRKGRILIDGATENFHVYALEWTPERIDIFVDDAHYFTYVNEGKTWREWPFDEPFHWILNIAVGGVWG
;
A
#
# COMPACT_ATOMS: atom_id res chain seq x y z
N SER A 1 10.61 16.99 8.41
CA SER A 1 11.88 16.26 8.35
C SER A 1 11.74 14.97 7.60
N LEU A 2 12.74 14.60 6.85
CA LEU A 2 12.89 13.33 6.15
C LEU A 2 14.09 12.60 6.71
N ALA A 3 13.94 11.35 7.07
CA ALA A 3 15.05 10.53 7.56
C ALA A 3 15.08 9.17 6.86
N CYS A 4 16.29 8.67 6.59
CA CYS A 4 16.53 7.32 6.13
C CYS A 4 17.54 6.64 7.07
N ALA A 5 17.20 5.47 7.58
CA ALA A 5 18.06 4.64 8.40
C ALA A 5 18.25 3.27 7.75
N LEU A 6 19.49 2.83 7.60
CA LEU A 6 19.79 1.48 7.10
C LEU A 6 19.72 0.45 8.23
N LEU A 7 19.31 -0.76 7.87
CA LEU A 7 19.45 -1.91 8.75
C LEU A 7 20.93 -2.24 8.93
N LEU A 8 21.43 -2.23 10.16
CA LEU A 8 22.75 -2.80 10.42
C LEU A 8 22.67 -4.31 10.21
N PRO A 9 23.61 -4.94 9.47
CA PRO A 9 23.65 -6.37 9.34
C PRO A 9 24.00 -6.99 10.71
N GLY A 10 22.97 -7.25 11.52
CA GLY A 10 23.07 -8.22 12.59
C GLY A 10 23.19 -9.58 11.90
N CYS A 11 24.19 -10.36 12.30
CA CYS A 11 24.43 -11.74 11.82
C CYS A 11 23.17 -12.59 12.07
N GLY A 12 22.24 -12.65 11.12
CA GLY A 12 20.97 -13.34 11.23
C GLY A 12 20.40 -13.63 9.85
N SER A 13 20.10 -14.90 9.63
CA SER A 13 19.41 -15.53 8.51
C SER A 13 18.37 -14.63 7.83
N SER A 14 18.28 -14.67 6.49
CA SER A 14 17.21 -14.12 5.67
C SER A 14 15.84 -14.33 6.32
N GLU A 15 15.08 -13.26 6.49
CA GLU A 15 13.66 -13.33 6.87
C GLU A 15 12.85 -13.83 5.66
N ALA A 16 12.76 -15.14 5.50
CA ALA A 16 11.74 -15.69 4.62
C ALA A 16 10.34 -15.28 5.13
N ALA A 17 9.36 -15.15 4.24
CA ALA A 17 7.95 -15.10 4.61
C ALA A 17 7.70 -16.07 5.75
N GLY A 18 6.96 -15.65 6.78
CA GLY A 18 6.72 -16.49 7.96
C GLY A 18 6.24 -17.87 7.54
N ASP A 19 6.61 -18.90 8.30
CA ASP A 19 6.20 -20.26 7.97
C ASP A 19 4.66 -20.34 7.88
N PHE A 20 4.16 -21.08 6.90
CA PHE A 20 2.74 -21.38 6.80
C PHE A 20 2.23 -21.96 8.12
N ALA A 21 1.19 -21.39 8.68
CA ALA A 21 0.56 -21.86 9.90
C ALA A 21 -0.81 -22.50 9.61
N TRP A 22 -1.68 -21.79 8.88
CA TRP A 22 -3.02 -22.26 8.57
C TRP A 22 -3.66 -21.43 7.47
N ALA A 23 -4.56 -22.06 6.66
CA ALA A 23 -5.39 -21.33 5.71
C ALA A 23 -6.71 -22.04 5.44
N ILE A 24 -7.79 -21.28 5.25
CA ILE A 24 -9.13 -21.81 4.94
C ILE A 24 -9.77 -21.09 3.76
N ASN A 25 -10.50 -21.84 2.94
CA ASN A 25 -11.43 -21.35 1.93
C ASN A 25 -12.84 -21.31 2.55
N VAL A 26 -13.32 -20.11 2.83
CA VAL A 26 -14.57 -19.88 3.60
C VAL A 26 -15.79 -20.14 2.73
N GLY A 27 -16.65 -21.04 3.20
CA GLY A 27 -17.83 -21.49 2.46
C GLY A 27 -17.54 -22.38 1.25
N GLY A 28 -16.28 -22.67 0.94
CA GLY A 28 -15.84 -23.42 -0.23
C GLY A 28 -15.11 -24.72 0.07
N GLU A 29 -14.78 -25.46 -1.00
CA GLU A 29 -13.96 -26.66 -0.96
C GLU A 29 -12.48 -26.34 -0.75
N ALA A 30 -11.69 -27.35 -0.37
CA ALA A 30 -10.23 -27.18 -0.28
C ALA A 30 -9.63 -26.78 -1.64
N TYR A 31 -8.67 -25.86 -1.62
CA TYR A 31 -8.04 -25.32 -2.82
C TYR A 31 -6.54 -25.16 -2.63
N GLU A 32 -5.76 -25.44 -3.66
CA GLU A 32 -4.32 -25.15 -3.72
C GLU A 32 -4.07 -24.04 -4.72
N THR A 33 -3.53 -22.94 -4.23
CA THR A 33 -3.22 -21.75 -5.06
C THR A 33 -2.07 -22.03 -6.03
N MET A 34 -1.89 -21.14 -7.01
CA MET A 34 -0.81 -21.26 -8.00
C MET A 34 0.59 -21.27 -7.38
N ASP A 35 0.75 -20.68 -6.19
CA ASP A 35 2.01 -20.70 -5.42
C ASP A 35 2.19 -21.94 -4.54
N GLY A 36 1.22 -22.86 -4.57
CA GLY A 36 1.26 -24.10 -3.78
C GLY A 36 0.76 -23.93 -2.35
N THR A 37 0.22 -22.78 -1.96
CA THR A 37 -0.42 -22.60 -0.65
C THR A 37 -1.74 -23.36 -0.62
N ARG A 38 -1.90 -24.26 0.34
CA ARG A 38 -3.11 -25.08 0.49
C ARG A 38 -4.08 -24.43 1.47
N PHE A 39 -5.24 -24.05 0.97
CA PHE A 39 -6.39 -23.64 1.76
C PHE A 39 -7.25 -24.87 2.03
N GLU A 40 -7.55 -25.11 3.30
CA GLU A 40 -8.42 -26.20 3.70
C GLU A 40 -9.89 -25.83 3.45
N GLN A 41 -10.74 -26.82 3.33
CA GLN A 41 -12.17 -26.63 3.43
C GLN A 41 -12.51 -26.07 4.82
N GLU A 42 -13.44 -25.17 4.88
CA GLU A 42 -13.89 -24.54 6.12
C GLU A 42 -14.26 -25.56 7.22
N SER A 43 -13.62 -25.39 8.38
CA SER A 43 -13.91 -26.19 9.57
C SER A 43 -14.00 -25.37 10.87
N SER A 44 -13.43 -24.18 10.88
CA SER A 44 -13.28 -23.32 12.07
C SER A 44 -14.17 -22.06 12.03
N VAL A 45 -14.95 -21.88 10.97
CA VAL A 45 -15.90 -20.76 10.84
C VAL A 45 -17.26 -21.17 11.34
N THR A 46 -17.77 -20.42 12.28
CA THR A 46 -19.12 -20.57 12.81
C THR A 46 -19.97 -19.36 12.46
N ARG A 47 -21.27 -19.56 12.35
CA ARG A 47 -22.22 -18.51 12.01
C ARG A 47 -22.08 -17.96 10.58
N GLY A 48 -22.95 -17.03 10.22
CA GLY A 48 -23.06 -16.47 8.87
C GLY A 48 -23.64 -17.45 7.86
N THR A 49 -24.06 -16.92 6.71
CA THR A 49 -24.67 -17.69 5.61
C THR A 49 -23.67 -17.85 4.48
N VAL A 50 -23.55 -19.06 3.93
CA VAL A 50 -22.66 -19.31 2.77
C VAL A 50 -23.32 -18.76 1.52
N GLY A 51 -22.56 -18.00 0.74
CA GLY A 51 -22.90 -17.49 -0.58
C GLY A 51 -21.88 -17.89 -1.63
N SER A 52 -22.16 -17.56 -2.89
CA SER A 52 -21.25 -17.79 -4.02
C SER A 52 -21.29 -16.66 -5.03
N ILE A 53 -20.16 -16.46 -5.72
CA ILE A 53 -19.98 -15.49 -6.79
C ILE A 53 -19.53 -16.25 -8.04
N GLU A 54 -20.19 -16.04 -9.19
CA GLU A 54 -19.87 -16.81 -10.40
C GLU A 54 -18.58 -16.37 -11.10
N THR A 55 -18.17 -15.12 -10.93
CA THR A 55 -17.02 -14.55 -11.63
C THR A 55 -16.32 -13.52 -10.76
N ILE A 56 -15.03 -13.72 -10.53
CA ILE A 56 -14.17 -12.80 -9.78
C ILE A 56 -13.09 -12.24 -10.70
N LYS A 57 -12.78 -10.96 -10.55
CA LYS A 57 -11.68 -10.26 -11.21
C LYS A 57 -10.59 -9.90 -10.18
N GLY A 58 -9.37 -9.65 -10.66
CA GLY A 58 -8.30 -9.16 -9.81
C GLY A 58 -7.64 -10.25 -8.96
N SER A 59 -7.73 -11.52 -9.35
CA SER A 59 -6.94 -12.62 -8.77
C SER A 59 -6.68 -13.72 -9.78
N GLN A 60 -5.48 -14.28 -9.76
CA GLN A 60 -5.16 -15.52 -10.49
C GLN A 60 -5.74 -16.75 -9.78
N ASP A 61 -5.95 -16.64 -8.49
CA ASP A 61 -6.60 -17.65 -7.63
C ASP A 61 -8.06 -17.26 -7.36
N SER A 62 -8.84 -17.02 -8.44
CA SER A 62 -10.23 -16.54 -8.36
C SER A 62 -11.13 -17.46 -7.52
N PHE A 63 -10.82 -18.77 -7.51
CA PHE A 63 -11.57 -19.77 -6.77
C PHE A 63 -11.67 -19.48 -5.26
N LEU A 64 -10.67 -18.82 -4.65
CA LEU A 64 -10.72 -18.39 -3.25
C LEU A 64 -11.78 -17.33 -2.93
N TYR A 65 -12.35 -16.71 -3.97
CA TYR A 65 -13.34 -15.64 -3.82
C TYR A 65 -14.70 -16.03 -4.37
N GLU A 66 -14.82 -17.21 -5.00
CA GLU A 66 -16.08 -17.72 -5.57
C GLU A 66 -17.06 -18.18 -4.48
N SER A 67 -16.57 -18.45 -3.26
CA SER A 67 -17.38 -18.71 -2.07
C SER A 67 -17.09 -17.68 -0.99
N TYR A 68 -18.06 -17.45 -0.13
CA TYR A 68 -17.92 -16.54 1.02
C TYR A 68 -18.94 -16.88 2.11
N ARG A 69 -18.75 -16.34 3.30
CA ARG A 69 -19.79 -16.19 4.30
C ARG A 69 -20.18 -14.74 4.46
N GLU A 70 -21.45 -14.52 4.77
CA GLU A 70 -22.04 -13.22 5.06
C GLU A 70 -22.80 -13.27 6.38
N GLY A 71 -22.73 -12.22 7.18
CA GLY A 71 -23.45 -12.08 8.43
C GLY A 71 -22.54 -12.08 9.67
N ASP A 72 -23.08 -12.56 10.78
CA ASP A 72 -22.36 -12.68 12.05
C ASP A 72 -21.29 -13.79 11.96
N ILE A 73 -20.12 -13.46 11.42
CA ILE A 73 -19.03 -14.42 11.16
C ILE A 73 -18.11 -14.49 12.39
N GLU A 74 -17.86 -15.70 12.88
CA GLU A 74 -16.85 -15.99 13.89
C GLU A 74 -15.90 -17.08 13.42
N VAL A 75 -14.61 -16.87 13.63
CA VAL A 75 -13.54 -17.85 13.38
C VAL A 75 -12.87 -18.16 14.70
N ASN A 76 -12.85 -19.45 15.06
CA ASN A 76 -12.15 -19.94 16.26
C ASN A 76 -11.28 -21.13 15.81
N HIS A 77 -9.97 -20.97 15.84
CA HIS A 77 -9.04 -21.98 15.34
C HIS A 77 -7.92 -22.26 16.35
N PRO A 78 -7.78 -23.52 16.83
CA PRO A 78 -6.66 -23.90 17.68
C PRO A 78 -5.32 -23.71 16.95
N ILE A 79 -4.44 -22.90 17.52
CA ILE A 79 -3.13 -22.59 16.95
C ILE A 79 -2.12 -22.37 18.09
N PRO A 80 -0.84 -22.71 17.96
CA PRO A 80 0.15 -22.45 19.00
C PRO A 80 0.24 -20.98 19.39
N ASN A 81 0.60 -20.70 20.64
CA ASN A 81 0.91 -19.33 21.07
C ASN A 81 2.05 -18.75 20.23
N GLY A 82 1.89 -17.52 19.76
CA GLY A 82 2.86 -16.87 18.88
C GLY A 82 2.35 -15.56 18.30
N THR A 83 3.17 -14.97 17.45
CA THR A 83 2.77 -13.79 16.68
C THR A 83 2.55 -14.20 15.23
N TYR A 84 1.47 -13.70 14.63
CA TYR A 84 1.00 -14.11 13.32
C TYR A 84 0.69 -12.90 12.43
N ASP A 85 0.93 -13.07 11.13
CA ASP A 85 0.38 -12.22 10.08
C ASP A 85 -0.86 -12.91 9.51
N ILE A 86 -2.00 -12.21 9.48
CA ILE A 86 -3.27 -12.75 8.98
C ILE A 86 -3.66 -12.01 7.71
N THR A 87 -3.77 -12.75 6.60
CA THR A 87 -4.28 -12.22 5.34
C THR A 87 -5.75 -12.58 5.18
N PHE A 88 -6.59 -11.57 5.11
CA PHE A 88 -8.01 -11.67 4.84
C PHE A 88 -8.26 -11.52 3.34
N HIS A 89 -9.13 -12.35 2.80
CA HIS A 89 -9.57 -12.32 1.41
C HIS A 89 -11.05 -11.93 1.34
N PHE A 90 -11.38 -10.90 0.55
CA PHE A 90 -12.72 -10.37 0.40
C PHE A 90 -13.06 -10.19 -1.08
N ALA A 91 -14.34 -10.34 -1.42
CA ALA A 91 -14.90 -9.86 -2.67
C ALA A 91 -16.36 -9.45 -2.45
N GLU A 92 -16.76 -8.25 -2.87
CA GLU A 92 -18.13 -7.79 -2.75
C GLU A 92 -19.03 -8.55 -3.73
N PRO A 93 -20.00 -9.35 -3.25
CA PRO A 93 -20.87 -10.16 -4.11
C PRO A 93 -21.97 -9.37 -4.79
N ASP A 94 -22.41 -8.26 -4.17
CA ASP A 94 -23.59 -7.51 -4.58
C ASP A 94 -23.21 -6.31 -5.47
N GLU A 95 -24.12 -5.89 -6.33
CA GLU A 95 -24.00 -4.65 -7.11
C GLU A 95 -24.39 -3.45 -6.24
N ILE A 96 -23.59 -3.17 -5.21
CA ILE A 96 -23.79 -2.06 -4.28
C ILE A 96 -22.74 -0.96 -4.49
N GLY A 97 -23.07 0.24 -3.99
CA GLY A 97 -22.19 1.40 -4.02
C GLY A 97 -21.24 1.49 -2.82
N GLN A 98 -20.34 2.44 -2.91
CA GLN A 98 -19.47 2.83 -1.80
C GLN A 98 -20.32 3.26 -0.59
N GLY A 99 -19.94 2.81 0.62
CA GLY A 99 -20.61 3.12 1.88
C GLY A 99 -21.84 2.24 2.15
N GLU A 100 -22.21 1.34 1.23
CA GLU A 100 -23.40 0.49 1.38
C GLU A 100 -23.12 -0.84 2.09
N ARG A 101 -21.83 -1.22 2.27
CA ARG A 101 -21.35 -2.29 3.17
C ARG A 101 -20.09 -1.81 3.87
N VAL A 102 -20.17 -1.65 5.19
CA VAL A 102 -19.05 -1.20 6.02
C VAL A 102 -19.00 -2.02 7.29
N PHE A 103 -17.85 -2.58 7.63
CA PHE A 103 -17.70 -3.43 8.81
C PHE A 103 -16.29 -3.36 9.41
N ASP A 104 -16.18 -3.76 10.67
CA ASP A 104 -14.93 -3.91 11.39
C ASP A 104 -14.53 -5.38 11.49
N VAL A 105 -13.22 -5.63 11.56
CA VAL A 105 -12.68 -6.95 11.90
C VAL A 105 -11.90 -6.85 13.19
N TYR A 106 -12.15 -7.79 14.08
CA TYR A 106 -11.44 -7.94 15.34
C TYR A 106 -10.69 -9.27 15.36
N ALA A 107 -9.45 -9.24 15.83
CA ALA A 107 -8.66 -10.43 16.12
C ALA A 107 -8.12 -10.33 17.54
N GLU A 108 -8.19 -11.42 18.34
CA GLU A 108 -7.74 -11.46 19.74
C GLU A 108 -8.32 -10.32 20.60
N GLY A 109 -9.58 -9.94 20.31
CA GLY A 109 -10.29 -8.86 20.99
C GLY A 109 -9.88 -7.45 20.59
N GLY A 110 -8.84 -7.27 19.77
CA GLY A 110 -8.43 -5.98 19.22
C GLY A 110 -9.09 -5.70 17.87
N ARG A 111 -9.48 -4.44 17.60
CA ARG A 111 -9.94 -4.01 16.27
C ARG A 111 -8.73 -3.93 15.34
N VAL A 112 -8.66 -4.81 14.35
CA VAL A 112 -7.52 -4.96 13.45
C VAL A 112 -7.76 -4.39 12.05
N ILE A 113 -9.02 -4.33 11.60
CA ILE A 113 -9.44 -3.62 10.40
C ILE A 113 -10.65 -2.78 10.79
N GLY A 114 -10.60 -1.48 10.54
CA GLY A 114 -11.69 -0.56 10.83
C GLY A 114 -12.37 -0.03 9.57
N ASP A 115 -13.70 0.11 9.64
CA ASP A 115 -14.51 0.74 8.60
C ASP A 115 -14.22 0.18 7.19
N LEU A 116 -14.08 -1.15 7.07
CA LEU A 116 -13.80 -1.79 5.78
C LEU A 116 -15.00 -1.69 4.85
N ASP A 117 -14.82 -0.98 3.77
CA ASP A 117 -15.69 -0.92 2.61
C ASP A 117 -14.95 -1.53 1.40
N VAL A 118 -15.31 -2.76 1.03
CA VAL A 118 -14.63 -3.50 -0.04
C VAL A 118 -14.74 -2.76 -1.38
N VAL A 119 -15.89 -2.15 -1.67
CA VAL A 119 -16.13 -1.39 -2.92
C VAL A 119 -15.26 -0.14 -2.96
N LEU A 120 -15.13 0.59 -1.84
CA LEU A 120 -14.25 1.74 -1.74
C LEU A 120 -12.79 1.35 -1.92
N PHE A 121 -12.34 0.27 -1.26
CA PHE A 121 -10.97 -0.24 -1.41
C PHE A 121 -10.65 -0.71 -2.83
N ARG A 122 -11.65 -1.15 -3.59
CA ARG A 122 -11.53 -1.59 -4.97
C ARG A 122 -11.90 -0.51 -5.99
N ASP A 123 -11.84 0.77 -5.62
CA ASP A 123 -12.11 1.91 -6.49
C ASP A 123 -13.49 1.82 -7.17
N LYS A 124 -14.53 1.56 -6.37
CA LYS A 124 -15.95 1.41 -6.78
C LYS A 124 -16.22 0.19 -7.67
N LYS A 125 -15.49 -0.90 -7.46
CA LYS A 125 -15.64 -2.15 -8.22
C LYS A 125 -16.15 -3.26 -7.32
N THR A 126 -17.26 -3.86 -7.71
CA THR A 126 -17.77 -5.12 -7.15
C THR A 126 -17.15 -6.33 -7.84
N VAL A 127 -17.38 -7.54 -7.34
CA VAL A 127 -16.84 -8.82 -7.83
C VAL A 127 -15.34 -8.79 -8.13
N SER A 128 -14.62 -8.04 -7.32
CA SER A 128 -13.17 -7.85 -7.45
C SER A 128 -12.46 -8.28 -6.17
N ALA A 129 -11.45 -9.14 -6.30
CA ALA A 129 -10.67 -9.66 -5.19
C ALA A 129 -9.96 -8.53 -4.42
N LEU A 130 -10.04 -8.56 -3.09
CA LEU A 130 -9.30 -7.71 -2.18
C LEU A 130 -8.59 -8.59 -1.15
N THR A 131 -7.29 -8.36 -0.95
CA THR A 131 -6.55 -8.91 0.18
C THR A 131 -6.17 -7.79 1.15
N VAL A 132 -6.34 -8.06 2.44
CA VAL A 132 -5.86 -7.17 3.52
C VAL A 132 -5.05 -8.01 4.48
N THR A 133 -3.76 -7.68 4.67
CA THR A 133 -2.90 -8.38 5.63
C THR A 133 -2.81 -7.55 6.91
N VAL A 134 -3.15 -8.18 8.01
CA VAL A 134 -3.02 -7.65 9.37
C VAL A 134 -1.80 -8.30 10.01
N PRO A 135 -0.74 -7.55 10.29
CA PRO A 135 0.46 -8.09 10.93
C PRO A 135 0.33 -8.13 12.46
N ASP A 136 1.28 -8.81 13.10
CA ASP A 136 1.54 -8.78 14.54
C ASP A 136 0.37 -9.19 15.44
N VAL A 137 -0.55 -10.03 14.97
CA VAL A 137 -1.60 -10.59 15.83
C VAL A 137 -0.99 -11.58 16.82
N VAL A 138 -1.15 -11.33 18.12
CA VAL A 138 -0.58 -12.11 19.20
C VAL A 138 -1.62 -13.08 19.75
N VAL A 139 -1.38 -14.37 19.59
CA VAL A 139 -2.18 -15.46 20.21
C VAL A 139 -1.45 -15.93 21.47
N ASP A 140 -2.09 -15.87 22.63
CA ASP A 140 -1.49 -16.23 23.93
C ASP A 140 -2.26 -17.31 24.72
N ASP A 141 -3.43 -17.72 24.24
CA ASP A 141 -4.31 -18.71 24.86
C ASP A 141 -4.45 -20.04 24.09
N GLY A 142 -3.78 -20.17 22.93
CA GLY A 142 -3.79 -21.37 22.09
C GLY A 142 -4.92 -21.44 21.07
N GLU A 143 -5.69 -20.37 20.89
CA GLU A 143 -6.78 -20.30 19.92
C GLU A 143 -6.79 -18.93 19.24
N LEU A 144 -6.81 -18.90 17.91
CA LEU A 144 -7.02 -17.68 17.15
C LEU A 144 -8.51 -17.36 17.06
N ASN A 145 -8.90 -16.22 17.60
CA ASN A 145 -10.28 -15.74 17.65
C ASN A 145 -10.45 -14.51 16.76
N ILE A 146 -11.34 -14.60 15.77
CA ILE A 146 -11.66 -13.50 14.86
C ILE A 146 -13.17 -13.31 14.82
N HIS A 147 -13.65 -12.07 14.90
CA HIS A 147 -15.04 -11.75 14.67
C HIS A 147 -15.22 -10.49 13.84
N PHE A 148 -16.38 -10.37 13.22
CA PHE A 148 -16.72 -9.28 12.31
C PHE A 148 -17.93 -8.51 12.88
N ALA A 149 -17.84 -7.18 12.87
CA ALA A 149 -18.89 -6.31 13.38
C ALA A 149 -19.42 -5.39 12.29
N ALA A 150 -20.71 -5.51 11.99
CA ALA A 150 -21.39 -4.69 10.99
C ALA A 150 -21.55 -3.24 11.45
N SER A 151 -21.19 -2.27 10.60
CA SER A 151 -21.61 -0.87 10.72
C SER A 151 -22.73 -0.54 9.74
N VAL A 152 -22.61 -1.00 8.51
CA VAL A 152 -23.64 -0.88 7.46
C VAL A 152 -23.68 -2.20 6.70
N ASN A 153 -24.86 -2.82 6.64
CA ASN A 153 -25.05 -4.13 6.03
C ASN A 153 -24.20 -5.24 6.68
N GLU A 154 -24.32 -6.48 6.24
CA GLU A 154 -23.66 -7.62 6.86
C GLU A 154 -22.21 -7.78 6.39
N PRO A 155 -21.25 -8.13 7.28
CA PRO A 155 -19.87 -8.44 6.90
C PRO A 155 -19.77 -9.64 5.96
N ILE A 156 -18.68 -9.69 5.20
CA ILE A 156 -18.36 -10.81 4.30
C ILE A 156 -16.92 -11.29 4.53
N LEU A 157 -16.64 -12.58 4.23
CA LEU A 157 -15.30 -13.16 4.24
C LEU A 157 -15.22 -14.30 3.24
N SER A 158 -14.19 -14.31 2.38
CA SER A 158 -13.98 -15.36 1.37
C SER A 158 -12.89 -16.37 1.76
N ALA A 159 -11.76 -15.94 2.31
CA ALA A 159 -10.70 -16.84 2.77
C ALA A 159 -9.81 -16.18 3.83
N LEU A 160 -9.06 -17.01 4.56
CA LEU A 160 -8.03 -16.58 5.51
C LEU A 160 -6.72 -17.36 5.26
N LEU A 161 -5.61 -16.64 5.37
CA LEU A 161 -4.26 -17.21 5.40
C LEU A 161 -3.54 -16.69 6.64
N VAL A 162 -2.99 -17.58 7.44
CA VAL A 162 -2.24 -17.27 8.67
C VAL A 162 -0.81 -17.77 8.51
N ARG A 163 0.16 -16.90 8.74
CA ARG A 163 1.59 -17.20 8.75
C ARG A 163 2.20 -16.83 10.09
N THR A 164 3.17 -17.60 10.56
CA THR A 164 3.93 -17.22 11.75
C THR A 164 4.74 -15.99 11.48
N ARG A 165 4.80 -15.06 12.43
CA ARG A 165 5.72 -13.94 12.38
C ARG A 165 6.92 -14.20 13.29
N ARG A 166 8.14 -14.06 12.77
CA ARG A 166 9.35 -14.10 13.57
C ARG A 166 9.71 -12.69 13.98
N PRO A 167 9.68 -12.35 15.28
CA PRO A 167 10.13 -11.03 15.72
C PRO A 167 11.62 -10.89 15.37
N VAL A 168 11.96 -9.88 14.60
CA VAL A 168 13.35 -9.51 14.35
C VAL A 168 13.66 -8.27 15.15
N SER A 169 14.71 -8.36 15.98
CA SER A 169 15.28 -7.18 16.60
C SER A 169 15.96 -6.34 15.51
N LYS A 170 15.29 -5.29 15.06
CA LYS A 170 15.85 -4.34 14.07
C LYS A 170 16.56 -3.23 14.83
N SER A 171 17.80 -2.93 14.43
CA SER A 171 18.51 -1.73 14.85
C SER A 171 18.78 -0.86 13.63
N TRP A 172 18.37 0.40 13.71
CA TRP A 172 18.50 1.36 12.63
C TRP A 172 19.66 2.33 12.90
N GLU A 173 20.47 2.62 11.89
CA GLU A 173 21.47 3.67 11.90
C GLU A 173 21.05 4.76 10.92
N LEU A 174 20.96 6.02 11.39
CA LEU A 174 20.64 7.16 10.53
C LEU A 174 21.79 7.39 9.54
N VAL A 175 21.48 7.26 8.25
CA VAL A 175 22.48 7.43 7.17
C VAL A 175 22.27 8.72 6.38
N TRP A 176 21.07 9.26 6.38
CA TRP A 176 20.73 10.50 5.73
C TRP A 176 19.46 11.11 6.32
N SER A 177 19.43 12.42 6.43
CA SER A 177 18.22 13.19 6.70
C SER A 177 18.26 14.53 6.00
N ASP A 178 17.10 15.13 5.77
CA ASP A 178 16.92 16.53 5.41
C ASP A 178 15.85 17.13 6.31
N GLU A 179 16.26 18.03 7.18
CA GLU A 179 15.40 18.71 8.14
C GLU A 179 14.83 20.01 7.57
N PHE A 180 15.26 20.39 6.34
CA PHE A 180 14.88 21.62 5.66
C PHE A 180 15.14 22.90 6.48
N ASP A 181 16.22 22.92 7.25
CA ASP A 181 16.60 24.02 8.15
C ASP A 181 17.40 25.13 7.45
N GLY A 182 17.65 25.00 6.15
CA GLY A 182 18.22 26.03 5.28
C GLY A 182 17.21 27.07 4.81
N ASP A 183 17.68 27.99 3.96
CA ASP A 183 16.82 29.02 3.32
C ASP A 183 16.36 28.62 1.91
N GLU A 184 16.95 27.58 1.33
CA GLU A 184 16.67 27.06 -0.01
C GLU A 184 16.71 25.54 -0.04
N LEU A 185 16.04 24.94 -1.04
CA LEU A 185 16.08 23.49 -1.26
C LEU A 185 17.53 23.05 -1.59
N ASP A 186 18.04 22.03 -0.87
CA ASP A 186 19.36 21.45 -1.14
C ASP A 186 19.37 20.73 -2.50
N THR A 187 19.86 21.43 -3.52
CA THR A 187 19.97 20.89 -4.88
C THR A 187 21.02 19.79 -5.03
N SER A 188 21.85 19.53 -4.03
CA SER A 188 22.74 18.36 -4.01
C SER A 188 21.98 17.06 -3.68
N SER A 189 20.85 17.16 -3.01
CA SER A 189 19.95 16.06 -2.65
C SER A 189 18.70 16.00 -3.51
N TRP A 190 18.16 17.14 -3.91
CA TRP A 190 16.87 17.23 -4.59
C TRP A 190 16.96 17.76 -6.02
N SER A 191 16.04 17.31 -6.87
CA SER A 191 15.76 17.84 -8.20
C SER A 191 14.28 18.13 -8.33
N HIS A 192 13.93 19.16 -9.15
CA HIS A 192 12.54 19.43 -9.52
C HIS A 192 12.16 18.66 -10.77
N ASN A 193 10.95 18.12 -10.82
CA ASN A 193 10.31 17.80 -12.09
C ASN A 193 9.58 19.06 -12.59
N VAL A 194 9.85 19.44 -13.83
CA VAL A 194 9.13 20.53 -14.52
C VAL A 194 8.36 19.92 -15.69
N TRP A 195 7.08 19.71 -15.48
CA TRP A 195 6.22 18.98 -16.41
C TRP A 195 4.99 19.80 -16.80
N LYS A 196 4.54 19.60 -18.03
CA LYS A 196 3.24 20.10 -18.49
C LYS A 196 2.10 19.30 -17.86
N PRO A 197 0.87 19.88 -17.78
CA PRO A 197 -0.29 19.14 -17.32
C PRO A 197 -0.52 17.88 -18.17
N ARG A 198 -1.14 16.88 -17.56
CA ARG A 198 -1.49 15.59 -18.20
C ARG A 198 -0.30 14.78 -18.71
N LYS A 199 0.87 14.99 -18.12
CA LYS A 199 2.05 14.15 -18.42
C LYS A 199 1.85 12.72 -17.96
N VAL A 200 1.23 12.53 -16.79
CA VAL A 200 0.87 11.24 -16.19
C VAL A 200 -0.53 11.33 -15.57
N ASN A 201 -1.27 10.22 -15.47
CA ASN A 201 -2.55 10.05 -14.76
C ASN A 201 -3.62 11.11 -15.09
N ASP A 202 -3.53 11.77 -16.24
CA ASP A 202 -4.41 12.90 -16.63
C ASP A 202 -4.47 14.04 -15.60
N GLU A 203 -3.43 14.22 -14.79
CA GLU A 203 -3.32 15.24 -13.77
C GLU A 203 -3.36 16.65 -14.36
N ASP A 204 -4.10 17.57 -13.74
CA ASP A 204 -4.41 18.89 -14.31
C ASP A 204 -3.34 19.96 -14.06
N GLN A 205 -2.42 19.76 -13.11
CA GLN A 205 -1.37 20.72 -12.79
C GLN A 205 -0.18 20.65 -13.75
N ALA A 206 0.48 21.80 -13.96
CA ALA A 206 1.87 21.84 -14.36
C ALA A 206 2.76 21.75 -13.11
N TYR A 207 3.76 20.89 -13.11
CA TYR A 207 4.81 20.91 -12.08
C TYR A 207 5.87 21.95 -12.44
N THR A 208 6.23 22.78 -11.47
CA THR A 208 7.18 23.88 -11.67
C THR A 208 8.30 23.86 -10.61
N ALA A 209 9.39 24.55 -10.90
CA ALA A 209 10.48 24.79 -9.95
C ALA A 209 10.40 26.19 -9.30
N ARG A 210 9.23 26.84 -9.39
CA ARG A 210 9.04 28.19 -8.84
C ARG A 210 8.91 28.16 -7.31
N PRO A 211 9.38 29.19 -6.60
CA PRO A 211 9.21 29.30 -5.15
C PRO A 211 7.74 29.27 -4.69
N GLU A 212 6.80 29.69 -5.53
CA GLU A 212 5.37 29.59 -5.27
C GLU A 212 4.92 28.15 -5.09
N ASN A 213 5.54 27.19 -5.77
CA ASN A 213 5.16 25.79 -5.72
C ASN A 213 6.09 24.92 -4.86
N VAL A 214 7.39 25.28 -4.74
CA VAL A 214 8.36 24.54 -3.91
C VAL A 214 9.33 25.52 -3.28
N ARG A 215 9.38 25.54 -1.95
CA ARG A 215 10.31 26.38 -1.20
C ARG A 215 10.65 25.77 0.15
N VAL A 216 11.72 26.22 0.75
CA VAL A 216 12.02 26.03 2.16
C VAL A 216 11.65 27.30 2.90
N GLU A 217 10.81 27.20 3.91
CA GLU A 217 10.28 28.31 4.68
C GLU A 217 10.06 27.89 6.13
N ASP A 218 10.55 28.66 7.08
CA ASP A 218 10.40 28.43 8.53
C ASP A 218 10.87 27.02 8.98
N GLY A 219 11.96 26.51 8.39
CA GLY A 219 12.50 25.20 8.73
C GLY A 219 11.65 24.02 8.19
N MET A 220 10.93 24.23 7.10
CA MET A 220 10.06 23.24 6.49
C MET A 220 10.18 23.29 4.96
N LEU A 221 10.07 22.13 4.33
CA LEU A 221 9.73 22.04 2.92
C LEU A 221 8.24 22.36 2.76
N VAL A 222 7.94 23.33 1.89
CA VAL A 222 6.57 23.65 1.47
C VAL A 222 6.39 23.28 0.01
N ILE A 223 5.47 22.36 -0.27
CA ILE A 223 4.96 22.09 -1.63
C ILE A 223 3.54 22.62 -1.67
N GLU A 224 3.25 23.50 -2.64
CA GLU A 224 1.97 24.20 -2.70
C GLU A 224 1.36 24.12 -4.10
N ALA A 225 0.10 23.71 -4.16
CA ALA A 225 -0.69 23.69 -5.39
C ALA A 225 -1.51 24.96 -5.49
N HIS A 226 -1.46 25.62 -6.65
CA HIS A 226 -2.20 26.84 -6.93
C HIS A 226 -3.18 26.67 -8.09
N LYS A 227 -4.35 27.27 -7.95
CA LYS A 227 -5.27 27.47 -9.08
C LYS A 227 -4.89 28.75 -9.79
N GLU A 228 -4.19 28.63 -10.89
CA GLU A 228 -3.73 29.75 -11.70
C GLU A 228 -3.54 29.33 -13.15
N ASP A 229 -3.66 30.30 -14.09
CA ASP A 229 -3.32 30.07 -15.50
C ASP A 229 -1.80 30.18 -15.68
N TYR A 230 -1.16 29.04 -16.01
CA TYR A 230 0.28 29.01 -16.21
C TYR A 230 0.65 28.03 -17.35
N ASP A 231 1.25 28.55 -18.42
CA ASP A 231 1.72 27.77 -19.59
C ASP A 231 0.70 26.74 -20.14
N GLY A 232 -0.58 27.14 -20.14
CA GLY A 232 -1.70 26.31 -20.61
C GLY A 232 -2.26 25.32 -19.57
N ALA A 233 -1.77 25.33 -18.34
CA ALA A 233 -2.35 24.63 -17.21
C ALA A 233 -3.29 25.55 -16.43
N SER A 234 -4.33 25.01 -15.81
CA SER A 234 -5.24 25.73 -14.88
C SER A 234 -4.82 25.59 -13.41
N TYR A 235 -3.80 24.79 -13.17
CA TYR A 235 -3.19 24.58 -11.85
C TYR A 235 -1.68 24.47 -11.99
N THR A 236 -0.96 24.89 -10.95
CA THR A 236 0.47 24.60 -10.78
C THR A 236 0.72 23.91 -9.47
N SER A 237 1.79 23.13 -9.38
CA SER A 237 2.20 22.44 -8.16
C SER A 237 3.69 22.11 -8.17
N GLY A 238 4.17 21.50 -7.10
CA GLY A 238 5.54 21.03 -6.94
C GLY A 238 5.66 19.52 -6.97
N ARG A 239 6.74 19.06 -7.60
CA ARG A 239 7.23 17.68 -7.51
C ARG A 239 8.75 17.69 -7.46
N ILE A 240 9.31 17.08 -6.41
CA ILE A 240 10.75 16.96 -6.22
C ILE A 240 11.13 15.49 -6.03
N HIS A 241 12.37 15.14 -6.34
CA HIS A 241 12.87 13.78 -6.21
C HIS A 241 14.37 13.76 -5.91
N THR A 242 14.86 12.63 -5.37
CA THR A 242 16.27 12.43 -5.05
C THR A 242 17.03 11.56 -6.05
N SER A 243 16.43 11.16 -7.17
CA SER A 243 17.00 10.25 -8.17
C SER A 243 18.41 10.65 -8.59
N GLY A 244 19.35 9.70 -8.52
CA GLY A 244 20.77 9.90 -8.86
C GLY A 244 21.53 10.75 -7.87
N LYS A 245 20.95 11.13 -6.74
CA LYS A 245 21.56 11.94 -5.68
C LYS A 245 21.50 11.26 -4.31
N ARG A 246 20.33 10.71 -3.95
CA ARG A 246 20.10 9.94 -2.73
C ARG A 246 19.21 8.76 -3.10
N ASP A 247 19.85 7.67 -3.46
CA ASP A 247 19.23 6.40 -3.82
C ASP A 247 19.53 5.39 -2.71
N PHE A 248 18.55 4.59 -2.30
CA PHE A 248 18.66 3.70 -1.16
C PHE A 248 18.13 2.31 -1.52
N LEU A 249 18.78 1.29 -1.00
CA LEU A 249 18.32 -0.09 -1.05
C LEU A 249 18.12 -0.56 0.37
N TYR A 250 16.87 -0.89 0.69
CA TYR A 250 16.41 -1.30 2.02
C TYR A 250 16.57 -0.22 3.10
N GLY A 251 15.91 -0.40 4.22
CA GLY A 251 16.03 0.51 5.34
C GLY A 251 14.68 0.93 5.94
N ARG A 252 14.74 1.84 6.92
CA ARG A 252 13.58 2.56 7.43
C ARG A 252 13.60 3.98 6.88
N PHE A 253 12.48 4.41 6.34
CA PHE A 253 12.27 5.69 5.66
C PHE A 253 11.14 6.42 6.37
N GLU A 254 11.37 7.66 6.77
CA GLU A 254 10.39 8.46 7.51
C GLU A 254 10.23 9.84 6.89
N ALA A 255 9.00 10.28 6.78
CA ALA A 255 8.64 11.63 6.40
C ALA A 255 7.62 12.18 7.38
N ARG A 256 7.96 13.26 8.09
CA ARG A 256 7.01 14.00 8.93
C ARG A 256 6.36 15.09 8.10
N ALA A 257 5.07 14.95 7.82
CA ALA A 257 4.32 15.87 6.96
C ALA A 257 2.93 16.17 7.49
N LYS A 258 2.40 17.34 7.08
CA LYS A 258 0.99 17.71 7.17
C LYS A 258 0.46 17.82 5.74
N LEU A 259 -0.66 17.14 5.47
CA LEU A 259 -1.18 16.99 4.12
C LEU A 259 -2.12 18.15 3.75
N PRO A 260 -2.24 18.49 2.44
CA PRO A 260 -3.27 19.39 1.99
C PRO A 260 -4.64 18.70 2.01
N GLY A 261 -5.67 19.45 2.37
CA GLY A 261 -7.06 19.04 2.26
C GLY A 261 -7.74 19.61 1.00
N GLY A 262 -8.99 19.20 0.80
CA GLY A 262 -9.88 19.70 -0.26
C GLY A 262 -9.95 18.79 -1.50
N GLN A 263 -11.16 18.65 -2.04
CA GLN A 263 -11.43 17.83 -3.21
C GLN A 263 -10.56 18.24 -4.40
N GLY A 264 -9.95 17.26 -5.04
CA GLY A 264 -9.05 17.44 -6.17
C GLY A 264 -7.57 17.43 -5.79
N THR A 265 -7.20 17.46 -4.49
CA THR A 265 -5.81 17.32 -4.06
C THR A 265 -5.42 15.85 -3.97
N TRP A 266 -4.19 15.53 -4.39
CA TRP A 266 -3.59 14.20 -4.33
C TRP A 266 -2.11 14.33 -3.96
N PRO A 267 -1.79 14.53 -2.67
CA PRO A 267 -0.41 14.50 -2.19
C PRO A 267 0.11 13.07 -2.11
N ALA A 268 1.42 12.91 -2.37
CA ALA A 268 2.10 11.63 -2.28
C ALA A 268 3.53 11.76 -1.72
N ILE A 269 3.89 10.78 -0.89
CA ILE A 269 5.25 10.50 -0.40
C ILE A 269 5.55 9.08 -0.84
N TRP A 270 6.45 8.89 -1.79
CA TRP A 270 6.60 7.65 -2.50
C TRP A 270 7.98 7.46 -3.10
N MET A 271 8.24 6.29 -3.67
CA MET A 271 9.54 5.93 -4.22
C MET A 271 9.41 5.22 -5.57
N LEU A 272 10.34 5.52 -6.46
CA LEU A 272 10.56 4.78 -7.70
C LEU A 272 11.99 4.23 -7.78
N PRO A 273 12.23 3.15 -8.57
CA PRO A 273 13.57 2.61 -8.76
C PRO A 273 14.50 3.64 -9.40
N SER A 274 15.77 3.61 -8.99
CA SER A 274 16.80 4.50 -9.53
C SER A 274 17.12 4.18 -10.98
N ASP A 275 17.10 2.88 -11.33
CA ASP A 275 17.07 2.43 -12.73
C ASP A 275 15.69 1.88 -13.08
N PRO A 276 14.84 2.66 -13.74
CA PRO A 276 13.49 2.22 -14.09
C PRO A 276 13.47 1.10 -15.13
N PHE A 277 14.60 0.81 -15.80
CA PHE A 277 14.69 -0.18 -16.87
C PHE A 277 15.30 -1.51 -16.46
N THR A 278 15.66 -1.72 -15.20
CA THR A 278 16.25 -2.97 -14.69
C THR A 278 15.44 -4.19 -15.12
N TYR A 279 14.11 -4.12 -15.04
CA TYR A 279 13.19 -5.20 -15.40
C TYR A 279 12.40 -4.94 -16.70
N ALA A 280 12.75 -3.91 -17.45
CA ALA A 280 12.20 -3.64 -18.78
C ALA A 280 12.93 -4.49 -19.83
N THR A 281 12.61 -5.77 -19.94
CA THR A 281 13.45 -6.81 -20.52
C THR A 281 13.50 -6.84 -22.06
N THR A 282 12.70 -6.04 -22.78
CA THR A 282 12.57 -6.17 -24.23
C THR A 282 12.64 -4.88 -25.05
N CYS A 283 12.97 -3.76 -24.42
CA CYS A 283 12.82 -2.45 -25.05
C CYS A 283 14.12 -1.70 -25.22
N GLU A 284 14.85 -2.02 -26.28
CA GLU A 284 15.92 -1.15 -26.76
C GLU A 284 15.32 0.15 -27.33
N GLY A 285 15.70 1.29 -26.75
CA GLY A 285 15.42 2.61 -27.28
C GLY A 285 14.08 3.25 -26.90
N ILE A 286 13.44 2.82 -25.83
CA ILE A 286 12.25 3.48 -25.32
C ILE A 286 12.63 4.68 -24.44
N GLU A 287 12.25 5.87 -24.90
CA GLU A 287 12.34 7.12 -24.13
C GLU A 287 11.13 7.30 -23.19
N ASP A 288 10.07 6.51 -23.36
CA ASP A 288 8.84 6.60 -22.56
C ASP A 288 8.79 5.45 -21.56
N TRP A 289 8.95 5.78 -20.29
CA TRP A 289 8.94 4.85 -19.16
C TRP A 289 7.53 4.29 -18.83
N GLN A 290 6.49 4.80 -19.45
CA GLN A 290 5.10 4.30 -19.36
C GLN A 290 4.66 3.58 -20.64
N GLY A 291 5.51 2.83 -21.28
CA GLY A 291 5.20 2.13 -22.49
C GLY A 291 4.16 1.00 -22.35
N HIS A 292 4.14 0.05 -23.23
CA HIS A 292 3.12 -1.00 -23.33
C HIS A 292 3.71 -2.39 -23.10
N ASP A 293 3.00 -3.23 -22.35
CA ASP A 293 3.30 -4.65 -22.14
C ASP A 293 4.62 -4.96 -21.38
N ASP A 294 5.36 -5.98 -21.75
CA ASP A 294 6.60 -6.41 -21.09
C ASP A 294 7.78 -5.43 -21.29
N CYS A 295 7.55 -4.37 -22.04
CA CYS A 295 8.52 -3.30 -22.31
C CYS A 295 8.51 -2.20 -21.26
N ASP A 296 7.53 -2.16 -20.38
CA ASP A 296 7.31 -1.04 -19.50
C ASP A 296 8.31 -1.00 -18.35
N ALA A 297 9.03 0.10 -18.24
CA ALA A 297 9.79 0.39 -17.04
C ALA A 297 8.86 0.36 -15.82
N TRP A 298 7.68 0.98 -15.95
CA TRP A 298 6.62 0.92 -14.96
C TRP A 298 5.45 0.05 -15.47
N PRO A 299 4.92 -0.89 -14.68
CA PRO A 299 5.22 -1.17 -13.28
C PRO A 299 6.29 -2.26 -13.06
N ASN A 300 7.07 -2.62 -14.10
CA ASN A 300 8.00 -3.74 -14.05
C ASN A 300 9.07 -3.59 -12.96
N SER A 301 9.61 -2.39 -12.82
CA SER A 301 10.68 -2.11 -11.85
C SER A 301 10.15 -1.65 -10.48
N GLY A 302 8.82 -1.70 -10.29
CA GLY A 302 8.18 -1.45 -9.01
C GLY A 302 7.89 0.02 -8.69
N GLU A 303 7.03 0.21 -7.68
CA GLU A 303 6.71 1.50 -7.04
C GLU A 303 6.32 1.23 -5.60
N ILE A 304 6.74 2.07 -4.67
CA ILE A 304 6.37 2.00 -3.25
C ILE A 304 5.76 3.34 -2.85
N ASP A 305 4.47 3.34 -2.54
CA ASP A 305 3.73 4.51 -2.08
C ASP A 305 3.63 4.47 -0.57
N ILE A 306 4.51 5.23 0.12
CA ILE A 306 4.56 5.27 1.58
C ILE A 306 3.31 5.97 2.13
N MET A 307 2.86 7.00 1.43
CA MET A 307 1.66 7.76 1.76
C MET A 307 1.05 8.31 0.48
N GLU A 308 -0.21 8.04 0.27
CA GLU A 308 -1.08 8.75 -0.66
C GLU A 308 -2.35 9.20 0.07
N HIS A 309 -2.85 10.37 -0.29
CA HIS A 309 -4.11 10.90 0.20
C HIS A 309 -4.88 11.56 -0.93
N VAL A 310 -6.20 11.44 -0.94
CA VAL A 310 -7.07 12.14 -1.88
C VAL A 310 -8.11 12.96 -1.15
N GLY A 311 -8.25 14.22 -1.55
CA GLY A 311 -9.03 15.20 -0.80
C GLY A 311 -10.54 14.91 -0.71
N TYR A 312 -11.08 13.94 -1.46
CA TYR A 312 -12.47 13.48 -1.31
C TYR A 312 -12.62 12.33 -0.31
N GLN A 313 -11.52 11.78 0.21
CA GLN A 313 -11.45 10.77 1.27
C GLN A 313 -10.65 11.34 2.45
N GLU A 314 -11.17 12.39 3.05
CA GLU A 314 -10.51 13.08 4.15
C GLU A 314 -10.10 12.10 5.25
N ASP A 315 -8.88 12.29 5.81
CA ASP A 315 -8.28 11.46 6.86
C ASP A 315 -7.96 9.99 6.48
N HIS A 316 -8.20 9.56 5.24
CA HIS A 316 -7.80 8.24 4.78
C HIS A 316 -6.42 8.26 4.13
N ILE A 317 -5.48 7.57 4.75
CA ILE A 317 -4.12 7.40 4.25
C ILE A 317 -4.00 6.04 3.58
N HIS A 318 -3.43 6.00 2.40
CA HIS A 318 -3.19 4.80 1.60
C HIS A 318 -1.70 4.51 1.53
N GLY A 319 -1.33 3.25 1.67
CA GLY A 319 -0.01 2.72 1.35
C GLY A 319 -0.15 1.64 0.28
N THR A 320 0.68 1.69 -0.76
CA THR A 320 0.49 0.84 -1.94
C THR A 320 1.84 0.33 -2.45
N VAL A 321 1.86 -0.82 -3.08
CA VAL A 321 2.94 -1.24 -3.97
C VAL A 321 2.38 -1.57 -5.34
N HIS A 322 3.11 -1.17 -6.38
CA HIS A 322 2.83 -1.57 -7.75
C HIS A 322 3.97 -2.42 -8.29
N THR A 323 3.62 -3.55 -8.86
CA THR A 323 4.55 -4.48 -9.50
C THR A 323 3.97 -4.97 -10.81
N ARG A 324 4.75 -5.68 -11.64
CA ARG A 324 4.22 -6.24 -12.90
C ARG A 324 3.07 -7.21 -12.66
N ALA A 325 3.12 -7.99 -11.58
CA ALA A 325 2.06 -8.92 -11.21
C ALA A 325 0.86 -8.21 -10.56
N TYR A 326 1.10 -7.09 -9.86
CA TYR A 326 0.10 -6.44 -9.01
C TYR A 326 0.12 -4.92 -9.19
N TYR A 327 -0.75 -4.38 -10.06
CA TYR A 327 -0.89 -2.93 -10.25
C TYR A 327 -2.33 -2.55 -10.64
N TRP A 328 -2.65 -1.26 -10.55
CA TRP A 328 -4.01 -0.75 -10.59
C TRP A 328 -4.79 -1.07 -11.88
N LYS A 329 -4.12 -1.11 -13.05
CA LYS A 329 -4.80 -1.46 -14.32
C LYS A 329 -5.25 -2.92 -14.39
N MET A 330 -4.61 -3.80 -13.61
CA MET A 330 -5.03 -5.19 -13.45
C MET A 330 -6.05 -5.36 -12.31
N TRP A 331 -6.32 -4.30 -11.53
CA TRP A 331 -7.15 -4.31 -10.33
C TRP A 331 -6.57 -5.17 -9.20
N GLU A 332 -5.28 -5.36 -9.18
CA GLU A 332 -4.56 -6.25 -8.26
C GLU A 332 -3.50 -5.55 -7.40
N GLN A 333 -3.40 -4.17 -7.44
CA GLN A 333 -2.42 -3.51 -6.58
C GLN A 333 -2.58 -3.93 -5.11
N ARG A 334 -1.45 -4.17 -4.47
CA ARG A 334 -1.40 -4.50 -3.05
C ARG A 334 -1.39 -3.21 -2.27
N LYS A 335 -2.43 -2.98 -1.47
CA LYS A 335 -2.59 -1.74 -0.70
C LYS A 335 -3.21 -1.96 0.66
N GLY A 336 -2.86 -1.07 1.60
CA GLY A 336 -3.53 -0.90 2.87
C GLY A 336 -4.09 0.51 3.01
N ARG A 337 -4.95 0.71 3.98
CA ARG A 337 -5.53 2.01 4.31
C ARG A 337 -5.71 2.13 5.82
N ILE A 338 -5.47 3.31 6.34
CA ILE A 338 -5.71 3.65 7.74
C ILE A 338 -6.46 4.98 7.82
N LEU A 339 -7.33 5.12 8.83
CA LEU A 339 -7.98 6.38 9.18
C LEU A 339 -7.12 7.11 10.21
N ILE A 340 -6.74 8.35 9.91
CA ILE A 340 -5.92 9.21 10.77
C ILE A 340 -6.67 10.52 10.97
N ASP A 341 -7.26 10.69 12.14
CA ASP A 341 -8.00 11.91 12.49
C ASP A 341 -7.10 13.15 12.37
N GLY A 342 -7.50 14.09 11.52
CA GLY A 342 -6.79 15.36 11.34
C GLY A 342 -5.50 15.25 10.54
N ALA A 343 -5.40 14.32 9.58
CA ALA A 343 -4.25 14.17 8.68
C ALA A 343 -3.93 15.46 7.90
N THR A 344 -4.94 16.29 7.64
CA THR A 344 -4.80 17.59 6.97
C THR A 344 -4.58 18.77 7.94
N GLU A 345 -4.79 18.56 9.24
CA GLU A 345 -4.67 19.60 10.27
C GLU A 345 -3.36 19.50 11.07
N ASN A 346 -2.83 18.28 11.22
CA ASN A 346 -1.69 17.97 12.06
C ASN A 346 -0.53 17.38 11.26
N PHE A 347 0.67 17.39 11.85
CA PHE A 347 1.81 16.67 11.34
C PHE A 347 1.79 15.23 11.85
N HIS A 348 1.94 14.28 10.92
CA HIS A 348 2.09 12.86 11.19
C HIS A 348 3.40 12.35 10.60
N VAL A 349 3.89 11.22 11.11
CA VAL A 349 5.08 10.53 10.59
C VAL A 349 4.62 9.37 9.70
N TYR A 350 4.89 9.46 8.42
CA TYR A 350 4.66 8.40 7.44
C TYR A 350 5.95 7.62 7.27
N ALA A 351 5.90 6.31 7.50
CA ALA A 351 7.11 5.51 7.53
C ALA A 351 6.98 4.23 6.71
N LEU A 352 8.12 3.81 6.16
CA LEU A 352 8.34 2.56 5.45
C LEU A 352 9.47 1.79 6.15
N GLU A 353 9.28 0.51 6.42
CA GLU A 353 10.36 -0.43 6.66
C GLU A 353 10.45 -1.40 5.49
N TRP A 354 11.58 -1.42 4.84
CA TRP A 354 11.81 -2.20 3.63
C TRP A 354 13.04 -3.08 3.80
N THR A 355 12.83 -4.38 3.66
CA THR A 355 13.86 -5.43 3.73
C THR A 355 13.80 -6.29 2.47
N PRO A 356 14.75 -7.22 2.23
CA PRO A 356 14.66 -8.16 1.12
C PRO A 356 13.40 -9.02 1.12
N GLU A 357 12.78 -9.19 2.29
CA GLU A 357 11.67 -10.11 2.50
C GLU A 357 10.31 -9.43 2.51
N ARG A 358 10.25 -8.13 2.87
CA ARG A 358 8.97 -7.46 3.08
C ARG A 358 9.08 -5.94 3.07
N ILE A 359 7.93 -5.33 2.81
CA ILE A 359 7.65 -3.91 2.92
C ILE A 359 6.55 -3.74 3.97
N ASP A 360 6.81 -2.94 5.00
CA ASP A 360 5.85 -2.57 6.04
C ASP A 360 5.65 -1.07 6.04
N ILE A 361 4.40 -0.60 6.08
CA ILE A 361 4.07 0.84 6.05
C ILE A 361 3.31 1.23 7.33
N PHE A 362 3.64 2.42 7.85
CA PHE A 362 3.17 2.92 9.14
C PHE A 362 2.74 4.38 9.06
N VAL A 363 1.82 4.79 9.94
CA VAL A 363 1.57 6.19 10.29
C VAL A 363 1.65 6.32 11.81
N ASP A 364 2.51 7.22 12.32
CA ASP A 364 2.75 7.42 13.77
C ASP A 364 2.99 6.10 14.51
N ASP A 365 3.83 5.22 13.92
CA ASP A 365 4.12 3.86 14.39
C ASP A 365 2.94 2.86 14.34
N ALA A 366 1.73 3.27 13.93
CA ALA A 366 0.63 2.35 13.65
C ALA A 366 0.87 1.64 12.33
N HIS A 367 1.16 0.34 12.39
CA HIS A 367 1.38 -0.52 11.24
C HIS A 367 0.05 -0.83 10.56
N TYR A 368 -0.06 -0.60 9.24
CA TYR A 368 -1.33 -0.80 8.54
C TYR A 368 -1.23 -1.51 7.19
N PHE A 369 -0.02 -1.71 6.66
CA PHE A 369 0.19 -2.43 5.41
C PHE A 369 1.46 -3.26 5.44
N THR A 370 1.36 -4.49 4.95
CA THR A 370 2.49 -5.38 4.72
C THR A 370 2.40 -5.96 3.32
N TYR A 371 3.52 -5.93 2.59
CA TYR A 371 3.72 -6.69 1.37
C TYR A 371 4.92 -7.61 1.52
N VAL A 372 4.71 -8.91 1.35
CA VAL A 372 5.73 -9.95 1.58
C VAL A 372 6.30 -10.40 0.25
N ASN A 373 7.62 -10.58 0.19
CA ASN A 373 8.28 -11.22 -0.94
C ASN A 373 7.84 -12.69 -1.02
N GLU A 374 7.11 -13.02 -2.07
CA GLU A 374 6.57 -14.37 -2.30
C GLU A 374 7.65 -15.38 -2.73
N GLY A 375 8.88 -14.94 -2.93
CA GLY A 375 10.00 -15.78 -3.38
C GLY A 375 9.84 -16.31 -4.82
N LYS A 376 9.01 -15.64 -5.64
CA LYS A 376 8.70 -16.05 -7.02
C LYS A 376 9.67 -15.40 -8.02
N THR A 377 9.28 -14.28 -8.61
CA THR A 377 10.05 -13.59 -9.65
C THR A 377 10.07 -12.07 -9.41
N TRP A 378 10.82 -11.35 -10.25
CA TRP A 378 10.80 -9.88 -10.27
C TRP A 378 9.40 -9.30 -10.58
N ARG A 379 8.51 -10.09 -11.18
CA ARG A 379 7.15 -9.62 -11.47
C ARG A 379 6.33 -9.37 -10.22
N GLU A 380 6.56 -10.16 -9.19
CA GLU A 380 5.94 -10.01 -7.87
C GLU A 380 6.82 -9.16 -6.95
N TRP A 381 8.16 -9.27 -7.05
CA TRP A 381 9.10 -8.59 -6.15
C TRP A 381 10.23 -7.90 -6.91
N PRO A 382 10.04 -6.70 -7.47
CA PRO A 382 11.10 -5.90 -8.08
C PRO A 382 11.85 -5.00 -7.08
N PHE A 383 11.67 -5.20 -5.79
CA PHE A 383 12.18 -4.36 -4.70
C PHE A 383 13.53 -4.82 -4.17
N ASP A 384 14.43 -5.23 -5.04
CA ASP A 384 15.81 -5.64 -4.77
C ASP A 384 16.86 -4.74 -5.46
N GLU A 385 16.39 -3.58 -5.94
CA GLU A 385 17.19 -2.53 -6.56
C GLU A 385 17.06 -1.22 -5.77
N PRO A 386 17.97 -0.25 -5.89
CA PRO A 386 17.85 1.03 -5.21
C PRO A 386 16.66 1.86 -5.68
N PHE A 387 15.98 2.52 -4.75
CA PHE A 387 14.88 3.47 -4.99
C PHE A 387 15.23 4.86 -4.49
N HIS A 388 14.55 5.86 -5.04
CA HIS A 388 14.68 7.26 -4.67
C HIS A 388 13.34 7.85 -4.21
N TRP A 389 13.41 8.86 -3.34
CA TRP A 389 12.25 9.60 -2.87
C TRP A 389 11.61 10.47 -3.95
N ILE A 390 10.28 10.56 -3.88
CA ILE A 390 9.48 11.52 -4.63
C ILE A 390 8.45 12.14 -3.68
N LEU A 391 8.32 13.47 -3.73
CA LEU A 391 7.33 14.23 -2.98
C LEU A 391 6.57 15.13 -3.93
N ASN A 392 5.25 15.10 -3.93
CA ASN A 392 4.43 15.96 -4.79
C ASN A 392 3.01 16.17 -4.26
N ILE A 393 2.33 17.13 -4.86
CA ILE A 393 0.88 17.25 -4.80
C ILE A 393 0.38 17.25 -6.24
N ALA A 394 -0.35 16.22 -6.65
CA ALA A 394 -1.12 16.22 -7.88
C ALA A 394 -2.47 16.93 -7.68
N VAL A 395 -3.10 17.36 -8.77
CA VAL A 395 -4.43 17.98 -8.77
C VAL A 395 -5.29 17.32 -9.83
N GLY A 396 -6.44 16.78 -9.40
CA GLY A 396 -7.35 16.06 -10.28
C GLY A 396 -6.76 14.72 -10.74
N GLY A 397 -6.86 14.46 -12.05
CA GLY A 397 -6.38 13.20 -12.62
C GLY A 397 -7.37 12.06 -12.48
N VAL A 398 -6.87 10.82 -12.63
CA VAL A 398 -7.72 9.62 -12.61
C VAL A 398 -8.19 9.26 -11.21
N TRP A 399 -7.58 9.83 -10.16
CA TRP A 399 -7.90 9.49 -8.78
C TRP A 399 -8.10 10.69 -7.84
N GLY A 400 -7.46 11.84 -8.07
CA GLY A 400 -7.57 13.05 -7.27
C GLY A 400 -8.93 13.77 -7.32
#